data_c43eb1fc4ff80aa8069153cea68858b4
#
_entry.id   c43eb1fc4ff80aa8069153cea68858b4
#
_cell.length_a   1.000
_cell.length_b   1.000
_cell.length_c   1.000
_cell.angle_alpha   90.00
_cell.angle_beta   90.00
_cell.angle_gamma   90.00
#
_symmetry.space_group_name_H-M   'P 1'
#
loop_
_entity.id
_entity.type
_entity.pdbx_description
1 polymer ?
#
loop_
_entity_poly.entity_id
_entity_poly.type
_entity_poly.pdbx_seq_one_letter_code
_entity_poly.pdbx_strand_id
1 'polypeptide(L)'
;MHNPPDILSLAYRQMTLQDQWVSLYSREQQIPGSVQYSIQRYQRNPQWNIEDTGMLVYHYDKSRSKENYLELKFCVSGNVYCRKKEVECDKCQFGASAGCQERVDSVDVLSFRFSPVHLSQFVKPRKGNTMLSDDILHFKHVSSFSKMLPLCGKTRMVLEAVLNHTYSDSLENIYLNAQSQMLLLHSLDCMVGEGEIDVINCKFLASEADREKIDNARDILLKHIG
;
A
#
# COMPACT_ATOMS: atom_id res chain seq x y z
N MET A 1 -9.77 14.17 19.97
CA MET A 1 -8.84 13.23 19.30
C MET A 1 -9.02 13.41 17.80
N HIS A 2 -7.96 13.76 17.07
CA HIS A 2 -8.01 13.80 15.61
C HIS A 2 -7.92 12.34 15.13
N ASN A 3 -9.00 11.79 14.60
CA ASN A 3 -8.93 10.54 13.87
C ASN A 3 -8.07 10.78 12.61
N PRO A 4 -7.04 9.97 12.35
CA PRO A 4 -6.33 10.07 11.10
C PRO A 4 -7.30 9.87 9.94
N PRO A 5 -7.12 10.58 8.81
CA PRO A 5 -8.00 10.42 7.66
C PRO A 5 -7.94 8.97 7.16
N ASP A 6 -9.07 8.46 6.70
CA ASP A 6 -9.12 7.14 6.09
C ASP A 6 -8.38 7.16 4.75
N ILE A 7 -7.55 6.13 4.48
CA ILE A 7 -6.81 6.01 3.23
C ILE A 7 -7.75 5.99 2.01
N LEU A 8 -8.92 5.39 2.13
CA LEU A 8 -9.91 5.38 1.06
C LEU A 8 -10.43 6.77 0.76
N SER A 9 -10.64 7.61 1.77
CA SER A 9 -11.05 9.01 1.57
C SER A 9 -9.95 9.87 0.97
N LEU A 10 -8.69 9.50 1.17
CA LEU A 10 -7.54 10.17 0.54
C LEU A 10 -7.31 9.69 -0.88
N ALA A 11 -7.43 8.38 -1.12
CA ALA A 11 -7.38 7.80 -2.46
C ALA A 11 -8.53 8.30 -3.34
N TYR A 12 -9.60 8.74 -2.71
CA TYR A 12 -10.85 9.16 -3.32
C TYR A 12 -11.12 10.63 -3.02
N ARG A 13 -10.83 11.53 -3.93
CA ARG A 13 -10.99 12.98 -3.72
C ARG A 13 -12.43 13.44 -3.53
N GLN A 14 -13.43 12.58 -3.67
CA GLN A 14 -14.84 12.87 -3.49
C GLN A 14 -15.45 12.05 -2.34
N MET A 15 -15.53 12.65 -1.19
CA MET A 15 -15.83 12.05 0.12
C MET A 15 -17.25 11.47 0.31
N THR A 16 -18.11 11.38 -0.68
CA THR A 16 -19.53 11.10 -0.46
C THR A 16 -20.00 9.69 -0.79
N LEU A 17 -19.08 8.72 -1.02
CA LEU A 17 -19.44 7.43 -1.60
C LEU A 17 -19.00 6.20 -0.81
N GLN A 18 -18.66 6.32 0.46
CA GLN A 18 -18.30 5.16 1.30
C GLN A 18 -19.42 4.10 1.37
N ASP A 19 -20.68 4.51 1.26
CA ASP A 19 -21.84 3.60 1.26
C ASP A 19 -22.00 2.80 -0.06
N GLN A 20 -21.18 3.05 -1.05
CA GLN A 20 -21.24 2.39 -2.36
C GLN A 20 -20.11 1.36 -2.59
N TRP A 21 -19.27 1.11 -1.60
CA TRP A 21 -18.20 0.12 -1.70
C TRP A 21 -18.76 -1.30 -1.65
N VAL A 22 -18.68 -2.01 -2.75
CA VAL A 22 -19.02 -3.44 -2.80
C VAL A 22 -17.77 -4.23 -2.44
N SER A 23 -17.77 -4.85 -1.25
CA SER A 23 -16.70 -5.74 -0.82
C SER A 23 -16.73 -7.02 -1.66
N LEU A 24 -15.58 -7.38 -2.23
CA LEU A 24 -15.38 -8.60 -2.99
C LEU A 24 -14.64 -9.65 -2.17
N TYR A 25 -13.70 -9.20 -1.34
CA TYR A 25 -12.84 -10.08 -0.55
C TYR A 25 -12.33 -9.33 0.68
N SER A 26 -12.23 -10.04 1.80
CA SER A 26 -11.60 -9.53 3.01
C SER A 26 -10.84 -10.65 3.69
N ARG A 27 -9.61 -10.39 4.07
CA ARG A 27 -8.77 -11.31 4.83
C ARG A 27 -8.01 -10.54 5.89
N GLU A 28 -7.95 -11.11 7.07
CA GLU A 28 -7.16 -10.60 8.18
C GLU A 28 -6.32 -11.73 8.77
N GLN A 29 -5.06 -11.45 9.04
CA GLN A 29 -4.11 -12.45 9.51
C GLN A 29 -3.11 -11.83 10.49
N GLN A 30 -2.81 -12.56 11.57
CA GLN A 30 -1.71 -12.24 12.44
C GLN A 30 -0.44 -12.96 11.93
N ILE A 31 0.54 -12.19 11.50
CA ILE A 31 1.84 -12.73 11.11
C ILE A 31 2.69 -12.93 12.38
N PRO A 32 3.37 -14.07 12.55
CA PRO A 32 4.28 -14.26 13.67
C PRO A 32 5.31 -13.13 13.77
N GLY A 33 5.54 -12.62 14.99
CA GLY A 33 6.39 -11.44 15.21
C GLY A 33 5.63 -10.15 15.45
N SER A 34 4.30 -10.22 15.65
CA SER A 34 3.42 -9.08 16.01
C SER A 34 3.14 -8.09 14.87
N VAL A 35 3.07 -8.60 13.64
CA VAL A 35 2.54 -7.85 12.50
C VAL A 35 1.12 -8.34 12.20
N GLN A 36 0.15 -7.43 12.19
CA GLN A 36 -1.19 -7.71 11.67
C GLN A 36 -1.21 -7.31 10.20
N TYR A 37 -1.70 -8.21 9.38
CA TYR A 37 -1.89 -7.98 7.95
C TYR A 37 -3.38 -8.08 7.63
N SER A 38 -3.88 -7.15 6.85
CA SER A 38 -5.19 -7.25 6.26
C SER A 38 -5.18 -6.84 4.79
N ILE A 39 -6.02 -7.52 4.02
CA ILE A 39 -6.34 -7.14 2.65
C ILE A 39 -7.85 -7.05 2.52
N GLN A 40 -8.32 -5.94 1.95
CA GLN A 40 -9.71 -5.70 1.62
C GLN A 40 -9.79 -5.32 0.15
N ARG A 41 -10.55 -6.08 -0.62
CA ARG A 41 -10.77 -5.85 -2.03
C ARG A 41 -12.17 -5.35 -2.26
N TYR A 42 -12.28 -4.27 -3.01
CA TYR A 42 -13.54 -3.65 -3.39
C TYR A 42 -13.70 -3.63 -4.89
N GLN A 43 -14.95 -3.73 -5.34
CA GLN A 43 -15.26 -3.49 -6.73
C GLN A 43 -15.02 -2.01 -7.06
N ARG A 44 -14.28 -1.75 -8.13
CA ARG A 44 -14.06 -0.40 -8.64
C ARG A 44 -15.30 0.06 -9.43
N ASN A 45 -15.82 1.23 -9.09
CA ASN A 45 -16.76 1.92 -9.96
C ASN A 45 -15.96 2.69 -11.03
N PRO A 46 -16.25 2.54 -12.34
CA PRO A 46 -15.54 3.24 -13.41
C PRO A 46 -15.56 4.79 -13.28
N GLN A 47 -16.55 5.34 -12.60
CA GLN A 47 -16.66 6.78 -12.36
C GLN A 47 -15.70 7.29 -11.27
N TRP A 48 -15.03 6.38 -10.56
CA TRP A 48 -14.14 6.77 -9.48
C TRP A 48 -12.73 7.04 -9.99
N ASN A 49 -12.24 8.22 -9.69
CA ASN A 49 -10.84 8.57 -9.90
C ASN A 49 -10.03 8.19 -8.65
N ILE A 50 -9.67 6.91 -8.56
CA ILE A 50 -8.84 6.39 -7.46
C ILE A 50 -7.38 6.45 -7.89
N GLU A 51 -6.60 7.19 -7.12
CA GLU A 51 -5.15 7.23 -7.26
C GLU A 51 -4.51 6.21 -6.31
N ASP A 52 -3.56 5.45 -6.83
CA ASP A 52 -2.75 4.55 -6.00
C ASP A 52 -1.96 5.37 -5.00
N THR A 53 -2.08 5.04 -3.72
CA THR A 53 -1.48 5.82 -2.65
C THR A 53 -1.10 4.96 -1.46
N GLY A 54 -0.17 5.47 -0.66
CA GLY A 54 0.20 4.93 0.62
C GLY A 54 -0.03 5.91 1.76
N MET A 55 -0.12 5.40 2.96
CA MET A 55 -0.24 6.16 4.20
C MET A 55 0.48 5.46 5.33
N LEU A 56 1.26 6.21 6.08
CA LEU A 56 1.76 5.80 7.37
C LEU A 56 0.88 6.42 8.46
N VAL A 57 0.38 5.59 9.37
CA VAL A 57 -0.41 6.00 10.54
C VAL A 57 0.37 5.61 11.79
N TYR A 58 0.75 6.60 12.56
CA TYR A 58 1.34 6.43 13.88
C TYR A 58 0.27 6.67 14.93
N HIS A 59 -0.13 5.63 15.63
CA HIS A 59 -1.14 5.71 16.69
C HIS A 59 -0.48 5.63 18.06
N TYR A 60 -0.67 6.69 18.86
CA TYR A 60 -0.15 6.77 20.20
C TYR A 60 -1.25 7.19 21.18
N ASP A 61 -1.46 6.37 22.20
CA ASP A 61 -2.30 6.67 23.35
C ASP A 61 -1.53 6.32 24.64
N LYS A 62 -1.26 7.34 25.46
CA LYS A 62 -0.54 7.18 26.73
C LYS A 62 -1.33 6.32 27.72
N SER A 63 -2.66 6.39 27.69
CA SER A 63 -3.55 5.66 28.61
C SER A 63 -3.71 4.17 28.22
N ARG A 64 -3.46 3.86 26.95
CA ARG A 64 -3.66 2.53 26.35
C ARG A 64 -2.42 2.08 25.57
N SER A 65 -1.28 2.08 26.24
CA SER A 65 0.02 1.80 25.60
C SER A 65 0.07 0.46 24.82
N LYS A 66 -0.73 -0.52 25.20
CA LYS A 66 -0.83 -1.82 24.51
C LYS A 66 -1.54 -1.73 23.15
N GLU A 67 -2.31 -0.65 22.93
CA GLU A 67 -3.01 -0.41 21.67
C GLU A 67 -2.22 0.48 20.71
N ASN A 68 -1.00 0.89 21.10
CA ASN A 68 -0.14 1.70 20.26
C ASN A 68 0.41 0.87 19.09
N TYR A 69 0.45 1.47 17.90
CA TYR A 69 0.90 0.81 16.69
C TYR A 69 1.40 1.80 15.63
N LEU A 70 2.22 1.28 14.74
CA LEU A 70 2.50 1.89 13.45
C LEU A 70 1.78 1.09 12.37
N GLU A 71 1.03 1.74 11.52
CA GLU A 71 0.29 1.08 10.45
C GLU A 71 0.66 1.67 9.09
N LEU A 72 1.01 0.80 8.16
CA LEU A 72 1.17 1.13 6.75
C LEU A 72 -0.10 0.70 6.03
N LYS A 73 -0.74 1.63 5.34
CA LYS A 73 -1.90 1.37 4.50
C LYS A 73 -1.57 1.70 3.06
N PHE A 74 -2.02 0.88 2.14
CA PHE A 74 -1.83 1.08 0.70
C PHE A 74 -3.14 0.85 -0.02
N CYS A 75 -3.45 1.74 -0.95
CA CYS A 75 -4.56 1.61 -1.88
C CYS A 75 -3.99 1.40 -3.27
N VAL A 76 -4.31 0.29 -3.90
CA VAL A 76 -3.80 -0.10 -5.22
C VAL A 76 -4.97 -0.44 -6.13
N SER A 77 -5.00 0.16 -7.30
CA SER A 77 -6.00 -0.10 -8.34
C SER A 77 -5.39 -0.85 -9.52
N GLY A 78 -6.26 -1.37 -10.39
CA GLY A 78 -5.84 -1.99 -11.64
C GLY A 78 -5.87 -3.52 -11.63
N ASN A 79 -6.18 -4.15 -10.52
CA ASN A 79 -6.40 -5.59 -10.47
C ASN A 79 -7.79 -5.93 -11.01
N VAL A 80 -7.91 -7.11 -11.58
CA VAL A 80 -9.15 -7.64 -12.15
C VAL A 80 -9.53 -8.93 -11.45
N TYR A 81 -10.73 -8.98 -10.90
CA TYR A 81 -11.21 -10.04 -10.05
C TYR A 81 -12.39 -10.79 -10.69
N CYS A 82 -12.46 -12.09 -10.48
CA CYS A 82 -13.56 -12.93 -10.92
C CYS A 82 -14.50 -13.21 -9.74
N ARG A 83 -15.72 -12.67 -9.76
CA ARG A 83 -16.72 -12.89 -8.70
C ARG A 83 -17.09 -14.36 -8.49
N LYS A 84 -17.23 -15.11 -9.59
CA LYS A 84 -17.66 -16.51 -9.53
C LYS A 84 -16.61 -17.44 -8.95
N LYS A 85 -15.33 -17.16 -9.20
CA LYS A 85 -14.21 -18.01 -8.77
C LYS A 85 -13.52 -17.45 -7.53
N GLU A 86 -13.84 -16.21 -7.15
CA GLU A 86 -13.23 -15.50 -6.02
C GLU A 86 -11.69 -15.44 -6.10
N VAL A 87 -11.16 -15.32 -7.32
CA VAL A 87 -9.72 -15.24 -7.61
C VAL A 87 -9.42 -14.13 -8.60
N GLU A 88 -8.12 -13.81 -8.76
CA GLU A 88 -7.66 -12.94 -9.82
C GLU A 88 -8.05 -13.47 -11.21
N CYS A 89 -8.44 -12.59 -12.12
CA CYS A 89 -8.96 -12.98 -13.41
C CYS A 89 -7.91 -13.65 -14.31
N ASP A 90 -6.65 -13.32 -14.17
CA ASP A 90 -5.51 -13.92 -14.88
C ASP A 90 -5.25 -15.36 -14.45
N LYS A 91 -5.67 -15.74 -13.24
CA LYS A 91 -5.62 -17.13 -12.74
C LYS A 91 -6.81 -18.00 -13.22
N CYS A 92 -7.71 -17.43 -14.00
CA CYS A 92 -8.88 -18.14 -14.50
C CYS A 92 -8.50 -19.14 -15.61
N GLN A 93 -8.82 -20.43 -15.43
CA GLN A 93 -8.53 -21.49 -16.39
C GLN A 93 -9.24 -21.33 -17.75
N PHE A 94 -10.28 -20.50 -17.81
CA PHE A 94 -11.06 -20.25 -19.03
C PHE A 94 -10.51 -19.10 -19.89
N GLY A 95 -9.38 -18.53 -19.51
CA GLY A 95 -8.82 -17.36 -20.18
C GLY A 95 -9.65 -16.09 -19.91
N ALA A 96 -9.01 -14.96 -19.97
CA ALA A 96 -9.66 -13.65 -19.86
C ALA A 96 -10.34 -13.31 -21.19
N SER A 97 -11.49 -13.94 -21.49
CA SER A 97 -12.27 -13.54 -22.67
C SER A 97 -12.85 -12.14 -22.45
N ALA A 98 -12.63 -11.27 -23.44
CA ALA A 98 -13.31 -9.98 -23.48
C ALA A 98 -14.83 -10.24 -23.46
N GLY A 99 -15.52 -9.71 -22.42
CA GLY A 99 -16.97 -9.91 -22.26
C GLY A 99 -17.41 -10.89 -21.16
N CYS A 100 -16.49 -11.40 -20.34
CA CYS A 100 -16.88 -12.16 -19.15
C CYS A 100 -17.63 -11.26 -18.15
N GLN A 101 -18.91 -11.58 -17.91
CA GLN A 101 -19.77 -10.80 -16.97
C GLN A 101 -19.35 -10.89 -15.51
N GLU A 102 -18.58 -11.94 -15.16
CA GLU A 102 -18.06 -12.15 -13.80
C GLU A 102 -16.77 -11.37 -13.53
N ARG A 103 -16.20 -10.75 -14.55
CA ARG A 103 -14.99 -9.95 -14.47
C ARG A 103 -15.32 -8.55 -13.94
N VAL A 104 -14.66 -8.13 -12.87
CA VAL A 104 -14.81 -6.79 -12.31
C VAL A 104 -13.45 -6.17 -12.00
N ASP A 105 -13.32 -4.89 -12.28
CA ASP A 105 -12.16 -4.14 -11.85
C ASP A 105 -12.21 -3.96 -10.33
N SER A 106 -11.06 -4.07 -9.68
CA SER A 106 -10.98 -3.98 -8.23
C SER A 106 -9.99 -2.93 -7.74
N VAL A 107 -10.19 -2.55 -6.49
CA VAL A 107 -9.27 -1.74 -5.69
C VAL A 107 -8.92 -2.54 -4.45
N ASP A 108 -7.62 -2.70 -4.20
CA ASP A 108 -7.11 -3.40 -3.05
C ASP A 108 -6.62 -2.41 -1.99
N VAL A 109 -7.05 -2.60 -0.76
CA VAL A 109 -6.54 -1.90 0.42
C VAL A 109 -5.80 -2.89 1.28
N LEU A 110 -4.48 -2.69 1.36
CA LEU A 110 -3.60 -3.51 2.19
C LEU A 110 -3.22 -2.72 3.44
N SER A 111 -3.22 -3.38 4.58
CA SER A 111 -2.78 -2.81 5.86
C SER A 111 -1.79 -3.73 6.55
N PHE A 112 -0.71 -3.15 7.05
CA PHE A 112 0.31 -3.81 7.86
C PHE A 112 0.50 -3.02 9.14
N ARG A 113 0.09 -3.60 10.27
CA ARG A 113 0.17 -2.97 11.57
C ARG A 113 1.26 -3.61 12.43
N PHE A 114 2.19 -2.79 12.89
CA PHE A 114 3.36 -3.16 13.67
C PHE A 114 3.21 -2.72 15.11
N SER A 115 3.46 -3.62 16.05
CA SER A 115 3.52 -3.25 17.48
C SER A 115 4.83 -2.51 17.81
N PRO A 116 4.86 -1.68 18.87
CA PRO A 116 6.08 -1.04 19.33
C PRO A 116 7.20 -2.06 19.68
N VAL A 117 6.83 -3.21 20.22
CA VAL A 117 7.76 -4.29 20.55
C VAL A 117 8.44 -4.84 19.29
N HIS A 118 7.65 -5.02 18.21
CA HIS A 118 8.21 -5.48 16.94
C HIS A 118 9.18 -4.44 16.35
N LEU A 119 8.78 -3.16 16.35
CA LEU A 119 9.61 -2.09 15.79
C LEU A 119 10.93 -1.90 16.54
N SER A 120 10.93 -2.07 17.86
CA SER A 120 12.13 -1.92 18.68
C SER A 120 13.26 -2.89 18.31
N GLN A 121 12.94 -4.03 17.66
CA GLN A 121 13.95 -5.01 17.22
C GLN A 121 14.85 -4.48 16.11
N PHE A 122 14.40 -3.47 15.35
CA PHE A 122 15.16 -2.88 14.24
C PHE A 122 16.06 -1.73 14.67
N VAL A 123 15.94 -1.29 15.92
CA VAL A 123 16.68 -0.14 16.41
C VAL A 123 18.10 -0.53 16.78
N LYS A 124 19.08 0.22 16.28
CA LYS A 124 20.48 0.10 16.68
C LYS A 124 20.85 1.18 17.70
N PRO A 125 21.55 0.84 18.79
CA PRO A 125 22.07 1.85 19.71
C PRO A 125 23.06 2.76 18.97
N ARG A 126 22.76 4.05 18.86
CA ARG A 126 23.63 5.07 18.27
C ARG A 126 24.02 6.12 19.33
N LYS A 127 25.29 6.54 19.25
CA LYS A 127 25.76 7.74 19.98
C LYS A 127 25.67 8.92 19.00
N GLY A 128 24.73 9.85 19.20
CA GLY A 128 24.55 11.04 18.36
C GLY A 128 23.08 11.40 18.09
N ASN A 129 22.83 12.35 17.19
CA ASN A 129 21.49 12.78 16.80
C ASN A 129 20.70 11.63 16.22
N THR A 130 19.47 11.45 16.71
CA THR A 130 18.52 10.46 16.20
C THR A 130 17.93 10.94 14.88
N MET A 131 17.78 10.05 13.91
CA MET A 131 17.03 10.31 12.69
C MET A 131 15.52 10.21 12.98
N LEU A 132 14.68 10.84 12.16
CA LEU A 132 13.21 10.75 12.24
C LEU A 132 12.73 9.28 12.23
N SER A 133 13.36 8.43 11.43
CA SER A 133 13.08 6.99 11.39
C SER A 133 13.35 6.30 12.73
N ASP A 134 14.44 6.67 13.42
CA ASP A 134 14.77 6.10 14.72
C ASP A 134 13.72 6.50 15.78
N ASP A 135 13.21 7.73 15.75
CA ASP A 135 12.16 8.18 16.66
C ASP A 135 10.82 7.46 16.43
N ILE A 136 10.49 7.13 15.20
CA ILE A 136 9.31 6.32 14.86
C ILE A 136 9.51 4.88 15.36
N LEU A 137 10.66 4.26 15.06
CA LEU A 137 10.95 2.88 15.47
C LEU A 137 11.02 2.72 17.00
N HIS A 138 11.50 3.74 17.70
CA HIS A 138 11.51 3.78 19.16
C HIS A 138 10.19 4.17 19.82
N PHE A 139 9.17 4.51 19.04
CA PHE A 139 7.90 5.00 19.53
C PHE A 139 8.01 6.21 20.48
N LYS A 140 8.88 7.16 20.11
CA LYS A 140 9.16 8.35 20.94
C LYS A 140 8.17 9.50 20.75
N HIS A 141 7.40 9.50 19.67
CA HIS A 141 6.37 10.51 19.45
C HIS A 141 5.23 10.35 20.46
N VAL A 142 4.86 11.45 21.10
CA VAL A 142 3.83 11.47 22.14
C VAL A 142 2.44 11.84 21.63
N SER A 143 2.28 11.95 20.32
CA SER A 143 1.02 12.26 19.64
C SER A 143 0.85 11.40 18.40
N SER A 144 -0.40 11.03 18.11
CA SER A 144 -0.75 10.33 16.87
C SER A 144 -0.60 11.27 15.67
N PHE A 145 -0.14 10.73 14.56
CA PHE A 145 -0.10 11.44 13.28
C PHE A 145 -0.31 10.48 12.12
N SER A 146 -0.61 11.01 10.95
CA SER A 146 -0.61 10.27 9.70
C SER A 146 0.17 11.05 8.64
N LYS A 147 0.80 10.32 7.72
CA LYS A 147 1.55 10.89 6.62
C LYS A 147 1.28 10.12 5.34
N MET A 148 1.03 10.86 4.26
CA MET A 148 0.95 10.27 2.92
C MET A 148 2.30 9.74 2.49
N LEU A 149 2.31 8.61 1.83
CA LEU A 149 3.50 7.96 1.27
C LEU A 149 3.35 7.88 -0.25
N PRO A 150 4.37 8.26 -1.00
CA PRO A 150 4.37 8.03 -2.44
C PRO A 150 4.46 6.54 -2.73
N LEU A 151 3.68 6.05 -3.68
CA LEU A 151 3.82 4.70 -4.22
C LEU A 151 4.93 4.68 -5.26
N CYS A 152 6.17 4.64 -4.79
CA CYS A 152 7.32 4.46 -5.67
C CYS A 152 7.35 3.04 -6.28
N GLY A 153 8.11 2.86 -7.36
CA GLY A 153 8.21 1.57 -8.06
C GLY A 153 8.63 0.42 -7.15
N LYS A 154 9.52 0.65 -6.17
CA LYS A 154 9.93 -0.37 -5.19
C LYS A 154 8.77 -0.82 -4.31
N THR A 155 8.01 0.13 -3.77
CA THR A 155 6.82 -0.18 -2.95
C THR A 155 5.78 -0.93 -3.76
N ARG A 156 5.51 -0.49 -5.00
CA ARG A 156 4.57 -1.15 -5.91
C ARG A 156 4.96 -2.61 -6.19
N MET A 157 6.24 -2.88 -6.50
CA MET A 157 6.72 -4.25 -6.74
C MET A 157 6.48 -5.17 -5.53
N VAL A 158 6.70 -4.66 -4.31
CA VAL A 158 6.46 -5.43 -3.09
C VAL A 158 4.96 -5.69 -2.89
N LEU A 159 4.11 -4.70 -3.14
CA LEU A 159 2.65 -4.85 -3.04
C LEU A 159 2.11 -5.85 -4.07
N GLU A 160 2.57 -5.78 -5.32
CA GLU A 160 2.22 -6.75 -6.37
C GLU A 160 2.68 -8.17 -5.98
N ALA A 161 3.88 -8.30 -5.41
CA ALA A 161 4.37 -9.57 -4.92
C ALA A 161 3.50 -10.14 -3.77
N VAL A 162 3.03 -9.27 -2.85
CA VAL A 162 2.10 -9.65 -1.77
C VAL A 162 0.75 -10.09 -2.33
N LEU A 163 0.23 -9.41 -3.35
CA LEU A 163 -1.07 -9.72 -3.93
C LEU A 163 -1.05 -11.01 -4.77
N ASN A 164 0.08 -11.33 -5.40
CA ASN A 164 0.19 -12.39 -6.41
C ASN A 164 0.94 -13.65 -5.94
N HIS A 165 1.32 -13.76 -4.66
CA HIS A 165 2.05 -14.93 -4.17
C HIS A 165 1.17 -16.20 -4.20
N THR A 166 1.85 -17.35 -4.27
CA THR A 166 1.23 -18.68 -4.27
C THR A 166 1.59 -19.49 -3.02
N TYR A 167 2.29 -18.88 -2.06
CA TYR A 167 2.66 -19.53 -0.82
C TYR A 167 1.44 -19.74 0.07
N SER A 168 1.45 -20.84 0.84
CA SER A 168 0.42 -21.18 1.84
C SER A 168 1.04 -21.50 3.19
N ASP A 169 0.22 -21.49 4.22
CA ASP A 169 0.56 -21.93 5.58
C ASP A 169 1.80 -21.23 6.17
N SER A 170 2.75 -22.01 6.66
CA SER A 170 3.96 -21.47 7.30
C SER A 170 4.84 -20.68 6.32
N LEU A 171 4.91 -21.09 5.06
CA LEU A 171 5.70 -20.37 4.05
C LEU A 171 5.08 -19.01 3.73
N GLU A 172 3.76 -18.92 3.71
CA GLU A 172 3.07 -17.65 3.57
C GLU A 172 3.40 -16.68 4.70
N ASN A 173 3.41 -17.15 5.95
CA ASN A 173 3.78 -16.33 7.10
C ASN A 173 5.19 -15.77 6.99
N ILE A 174 6.17 -16.61 6.58
CA ILE A 174 7.56 -16.19 6.37
C ILE A 174 7.59 -15.13 5.25
N TYR A 175 6.90 -15.40 4.15
CA TYR A 175 6.86 -14.51 2.99
C TYR A 175 6.26 -13.15 3.34
N LEU A 176 5.05 -13.11 3.92
CA LEU A 176 4.37 -11.88 4.31
C LEU A 176 5.15 -11.09 5.35
N ASN A 177 5.84 -11.77 6.29
CA ASN A 177 6.71 -11.10 7.24
C ASN A 177 7.88 -10.39 6.53
N ALA A 178 8.56 -11.06 5.60
CA ALA A 178 9.64 -10.45 4.83
C ALA A 178 9.14 -9.25 4.00
N GLN A 179 8.02 -9.39 3.30
CA GLN A 179 7.45 -8.32 2.49
C GLN A 179 7.00 -7.13 3.35
N SER A 180 6.41 -7.36 4.53
CA SER A 180 6.01 -6.31 5.45
C SER A 180 7.21 -5.48 5.95
N GLN A 181 8.36 -6.13 6.20
CA GLN A 181 9.60 -5.45 6.56
C GLN A 181 10.17 -4.62 5.40
N MET A 182 10.08 -5.12 4.16
CA MET A 182 10.46 -4.35 2.97
C MET A 182 9.57 -3.12 2.78
N LEU A 183 8.25 -3.25 2.98
CA LEU A 183 7.33 -2.10 2.94
C LEU A 183 7.65 -1.09 4.06
N LEU A 184 7.95 -1.55 5.27
CA LEU A 184 8.37 -0.69 6.37
C LEU A 184 9.64 0.08 6.02
N LEU A 185 10.66 -0.61 5.51
CA LEU A 185 11.92 0.00 5.08
C LEU A 185 11.68 1.09 4.02
N HIS A 186 10.96 0.77 2.94
CA HIS A 186 10.69 1.72 1.87
C HIS A 186 9.86 2.92 2.33
N SER A 187 8.88 2.69 3.23
CA SER A 187 8.06 3.77 3.77
C SER A 187 8.86 4.72 4.65
N LEU A 188 9.75 4.20 5.50
CA LEU A 188 10.62 5.03 6.33
C LEU A 188 11.69 5.75 5.51
N ASP A 189 12.24 5.11 4.47
CA ASP A 189 13.21 5.71 3.55
C ASP A 189 12.58 6.90 2.81
N CYS A 190 11.36 6.73 2.31
CA CYS A 190 10.60 7.83 1.70
C CYS A 190 10.34 9.00 2.67
N MET A 191 10.15 8.72 3.97
CA MET A 191 9.93 9.78 4.96
C MET A 191 11.19 10.58 5.29
N VAL A 192 12.35 9.92 5.28
CA VAL A 192 13.64 10.57 5.58
C VAL A 192 14.13 11.38 4.38
N GLY A 193 13.86 10.92 3.17
CA GLY A 193 14.25 11.59 1.92
C GLY A 193 13.50 12.88 1.60
N GLU A 194 12.42 13.21 2.32
CA GLU A 194 11.66 14.45 2.09
C GLU A 194 12.36 15.74 2.58
N GLY A 195 13.53 15.65 3.19
CA GLY A 195 14.39 16.81 3.46
C GLY A 195 15.04 17.35 2.18
N GLU A 196 15.25 16.53 1.19
CA GLU A 196 15.61 16.82 -0.20
C GLU A 196 14.79 15.87 -1.06
N ILE A 197 13.67 16.35 -1.59
CA ILE A 197 12.98 15.65 -2.68
C ILE A 197 13.86 15.75 -3.91
N ASP A 198 14.89 14.95 -3.94
CA ASP A 198 15.46 14.53 -5.17
C ASP A 198 14.49 13.52 -5.82
N VAL A 199 13.45 14.07 -6.45
CA VAL A 199 12.57 13.35 -7.40
C VAL A 199 13.40 12.59 -8.45
N ILE A 200 14.69 12.90 -8.53
CA ILE A 200 15.69 12.39 -9.47
C ILE A 200 16.23 11.00 -9.08
N ASN A 201 16.11 10.53 -7.86
CA ASN A 201 16.71 9.25 -7.45
C ASN A 201 15.79 8.03 -7.45
N CYS A 202 14.52 8.15 -7.78
CA CYS A 202 13.77 7.00 -8.24
C CYS A 202 14.16 6.74 -9.72
N LYS A 203 15.09 5.83 -9.96
CA LYS A 203 15.51 5.41 -11.32
C LYS A 203 14.36 4.93 -12.22
N PHE A 204 13.15 4.90 -11.70
CA PHE A 204 11.91 4.52 -12.37
C PHE A 204 10.88 5.66 -12.48
N LEU A 205 11.13 6.81 -11.86
CA LEU A 205 10.44 8.01 -12.27
C LEU A 205 11.14 8.49 -13.54
N ALA A 206 10.52 8.18 -14.67
CA ALA A 206 10.88 8.71 -15.95
C ALA A 206 11.16 10.22 -15.79
N SER A 207 12.29 10.69 -16.26
CA SER A 207 12.57 12.12 -16.32
C SER A 207 11.43 12.83 -17.04
N GLU A 208 11.24 14.12 -16.84
CA GLU A 208 10.24 14.90 -17.57
C GLU A 208 10.35 14.66 -19.08
N ALA A 209 11.58 14.51 -19.58
CA ALA A 209 11.87 14.12 -20.97
C ALA A 209 11.41 12.69 -21.33
N ASP A 210 11.39 11.76 -20.39
CA ASP A 210 10.90 10.40 -20.62
C ASP A 210 9.37 10.35 -20.53
N ARG A 211 8.75 11.18 -19.69
CA ARG A 211 7.30 11.41 -19.68
C ARG A 211 6.82 11.97 -21.01
N GLU A 212 7.47 13.01 -21.53
CA GLU A 212 7.16 13.55 -22.86
C GLU A 212 7.30 12.50 -23.96
N LYS A 213 8.32 11.64 -23.92
CA LYS A 213 8.47 10.54 -24.89
C LYS A 213 7.34 9.53 -24.78
N ILE A 214 6.92 9.16 -23.56
CA ILE A 214 5.82 8.22 -23.34
C ILE A 214 4.51 8.82 -23.81
N ASP A 215 4.23 10.08 -23.48
CA ASP A 215 3.02 10.79 -23.92
C ASP A 215 3.00 10.95 -25.45
N ASN A 216 4.13 11.29 -26.07
CA ASN A 216 4.26 11.33 -27.52
C ASN A 216 4.06 9.96 -28.17
N ALA A 217 4.63 8.89 -27.60
CA ALA A 217 4.42 7.52 -28.08
C ALA A 217 2.95 7.10 -27.98
N ARG A 218 2.28 7.43 -26.86
CA ARG A 218 0.84 7.20 -26.68
C ARG A 218 0.03 7.93 -27.74
N ASP A 219 0.31 9.20 -27.98
CA ASP A 219 -0.43 10.02 -28.93
C ASP A 219 -0.21 9.56 -30.39
N ILE A 220 0.98 9.06 -30.71
CA ILE A 220 1.26 8.42 -32.01
C ILE A 220 0.44 7.14 -32.15
N LEU A 221 0.42 6.29 -31.12
CA LEU A 221 -0.37 5.05 -31.12
C LEU A 221 -1.87 5.32 -31.28
N LEU A 222 -2.41 6.31 -30.56
CA LEU A 222 -3.82 6.70 -30.69
C LEU A 222 -4.19 7.23 -32.08
N LYS A 223 -3.26 7.87 -32.79
CA LYS A 223 -3.46 8.35 -34.16
C LYS A 223 -3.39 7.25 -35.23
N HIS A 224 -2.74 6.13 -34.95
CA HIS A 224 -2.50 5.07 -35.93
C HIS A 224 -3.32 3.80 -35.69
N ILE A 225 -4.05 3.70 -34.58
CA ILE A 225 -4.92 2.55 -34.22
C ILE A 225 -6.40 2.91 -34.37
N GLY A 226 -6.74 4.17 -34.69
CA GLY A 226 -8.10 4.66 -34.94
C GLY A 226 -8.51 4.52 -36.39
#